data_c0899a306a3230155c91650f50b8c8fd
#
_entry.id   c0899a306a3230155c91650f50b8c8fd
#
_cell.length_a   1.000
_cell.length_b   1.000
_cell.length_c   1.000
_cell.angle_alpha   90.00
_cell.angle_beta   90.00
_cell.angle_gamma   90.00
#
_symmetry.space_group_name_H-M   'P 1'
#
loop_
_entity.id
_entity.type
_entity.pdbx_description
1 polymer ?
#
loop_
_entity_poly.entity_id
_entity_poly.type
_entity_poly.pdbx_seq_one_letter_code
_entity_poly.pdbx_strand_id
1 'polypeptide(L)'
;MAFDNKAPQKARENRTQGLKKGFVKKEGAKKEFSKSRSFEKKTEKKDFLENAKRAFKARNYDKKAPRDEASFKNQDEHVEFVRRKGFSPFQLRLVNSILEDVLVMHNSLDRAYAYWFNKVKIDPVEQGFLIRQINFMFSRLSLFAFVSNLKRPSDFERHVGRLTFSYCAYKDWPLPELEGEEGFDRRGLKKRIAQANDEPLYKDGCPLWLQELGSSELKGKWDEQRQALGQESKRFIRTNTLKGTREELAHLLSEEGVVTKPVAGVPLALEVTSNSALFRTKAFKEGRFEQQDAGSQMIGAFVDAKPGQRVVDTCAGAGGKTLQLAASMAGKGVIIAMDTESWKLEDLKKRAKRAGAFNIETRLIDSTKVVKRMAGTADTVLIDAPCSGTGVIRRMPDSKWRDGREHYKELITLQQDILTRYSNIAKVGGFVIYSTCSIMPSEN
;
A
#
# COMPACT_ATOMS: atom_id res chain seq x y z
N MET A 1 -14.56 4.83 -18.57
CA MET A 1 -15.69 5.74 -18.51
C MET A 1 -15.21 7.02 -17.85
N ALA A 2 -15.21 8.11 -18.59
CA ALA A 2 -14.88 9.43 -18.09
C ALA A 2 -16.06 9.93 -17.23
N PHE A 3 -15.80 10.37 -16.02
CA PHE A 3 -16.75 11.17 -15.27
C PHE A 3 -16.60 12.61 -15.78
N ASP A 4 -17.52 13.03 -16.64
CA ASP A 4 -17.57 14.35 -17.25
C ASP A 4 -18.26 15.30 -16.26
N ASN A 5 -17.47 16.19 -15.65
CA ASN A 5 -17.98 17.34 -14.92
C ASN A 5 -17.84 18.57 -15.82
N LYS A 6 -18.77 18.73 -16.77
CA LYS A 6 -18.99 19.98 -17.47
C LYS A 6 -20.02 20.83 -16.73
N ALA A 7 -19.55 21.86 -16.06
CA ALA A 7 -20.38 23.00 -15.68
C ALA A 7 -20.39 24.01 -16.84
N PRO A 8 -21.52 24.70 -17.12
CA PRO A 8 -21.67 25.53 -18.32
C PRO A 8 -20.96 26.86 -18.18
N GLN A 9 -20.10 27.16 -19.17
CA GLN A 9 -19.69 28.52 -19.46
C GLN A 9 -20.83 29.32 -20.08
N LYS A 10 -21.32 30.33 -19.39
CA LYS A 10 -21.92 31.51 -20.02
C LYS A 10 -21.86 32.71 -19.06
N ALA A 11 -21.46 33.85 -19.66
CA ALA A 11 -21.52 35.22 -19.18
C ALA A 11 -20.26 35.81 -18.56
N ARG A 12 -19.37 36.26 -19.42
CA ARG A 12 -18.50 37.42 -19.19
C ARG A 12 -18.53 38.23 -20.47
N GLU A 13 -19.24 39.33 -20.45
CA GLU A 13 -18.93 40.55 -21.17
C GLU A 13 -19.66 41.72 -20.53
N ASN A 14 -18.91 42.85 -20.46
CA ASN A 14 -19.33 44.22 -20.15
C ASN A 14 -19.41 44.68 -18.69
N ARG A 15 -18.32 45.36 -18.25
CA ARG A 15 -18.32 46.82 -18.04
C ARG A 15 -17.04 47.31 -17.38
N THR A 16 -16.20 47.90 -18.19
CA THR A 16 -15.22 48.91 -17.75
C THR A 16 -15.97 50.24 -17.61
N GLN A 17 -15.84 50.88 -16.43
CA GLN A 17 -15.56 52.30 -16.26
C GLN A 17 -15.75 52.75 -14.80
N GLY A 18 -14.72 53.41 -14.28
CA GLY A 18 -14.88 54.57 -13.39
C GLY A 18 -14.78 54.35 -11.90
N LEU A 19 -13.68 54.76 -11.33
CA LEU A 19 -13.43 55.85 -10.38
C LEU A 19 -12.46 55.50 -9.27
N LYS A 20 -11.41 56.30 -9.26
CA LYS A 20 -10.40 56.43 -8.18
C LYS A 20 -11.04 57.06 -6.94
N LYS A 21 -10.77 56.52 -5.76
CA LYS A 21 -10.34 57.22 -4.52
C LYS A 21 -10.58 56.37 -3.28
N GLY A 22 -9.62 56.37 -2.36
CA GLY A 22 -9.84 56.03 -0.96
C GLY A 22 -8.96 54.92 -0.41
N PHE A 23 -7.70 55.21 -0.08
CA PHE A 23 -6.87 54.40 0.81
C PHE A 23 -7.39 54.52 2.23
N VAL A 24 -7.89 53.43 2.83
CA VAL A 24 -7.96 53.29 4.29
C VAL A 24 -7.60 51.86 4.63
N LYS A 25 -6.64 51.71 5.54
CA LYS A 25 -6.13 50.46 6.12
C LYS A 25 -7.25 49.59 6.70
N LYS A 26 -7.31 48.32 6.29
CA LYS A 26 -7.93 47.23 7.07
C LYS A 26 -7.11 45.96 6.95
N GLU A 27 -6.07 45.85 7.77
CA GLU A 27 -5.28 44.63 7.95
C GLU A 27 -5.84 43.62 8.94
N GLY A 28 -7.01 43.84 9.52
CA GLY A 28 -7.57 42.98 10.56
C GLY A 28 -8.47 41.82 10.06
N ALA A 29 -9.12 41.98 8.93
CA ALA A 29 -10.19 41.06 8.52
C ALA A 29 -9.73 39.79 7.75
N LYS A 30 -8.51 39.76 7.20
CA LYS A 30 -8.01 38.61 6.46
C LYS A 30 -7.48 37.44 7.31
N LYS A 31 -7.14 37.68 8.58
CA LYS A 31 -6.64 36.61 9.49
C LYS A 31 -7.77 35.83 10.17
N GLU A 32 -8.94 36.40 10.33
CA GLU A 32 -10.08 35.68 10.93
C GLU A 32 -10.80 34.78 9.91
N PHE A 33 -10.91 35.18 8.66
CA PHE A 33 -11.58 34.40 7.62
C PHE A 33 -10.79 33.14 7.19
N SER A 34 -9.46 33.11 7.35
CA SER A 34 -8.65 31.93 7.11
C SER A 34 -8.66 30.94 8.26
N LYS A 35 -8.86 31.43 9.51
CA LYS A 35 -8.98 30.59 10.70
C LYS A 35 -10.36 29.90 10.80
N SER A 36 -11.44 30.54 10.38
CA SER A 36 -12.79 29.95 10.40
C SER A 36 -12.90 28.81 9.37
N ARG A 37 -12.40 28.98 8.14
CA ARG A 37 -12.42 27.90 7.13
C ARG A 37 -11.53 26.70 7.49
N SER A 38 -10.43 26.89 8.20
CA SER A 38 -9.59 25.77 8.67
C SER A 38 -10.22 25.06 9.86
N PHE A 39 -11.02 25.79 10.66
CA PHE A 39 -11.76 25.21 11.79
C PHE A 39 -12.99 24.45 11.32
N GLU A 40 -13.75 24.94 10.34
CA GLU A 40 -14.89 24.26 9.73
C GLU A 40 -14.44 22.96 9.02
N LYS A 41 -13.37 22.98 8.22
CA LYS A 41 -12.83 21.75 7.60
C LYS A 41 -12.32 20.73 8.61
N LYS A 42 -11.80 21.16 9.76
CA LYS A 42 -11.40 20.25 10.85
C LYS A 42 -12.60 19.68 11.60
N THR A 43 -13.65 20.45 11.75
CA THR A 43 -14.90 19.99 12.38
C THR A 43 -15.65 19.03 11.47
N GLU A 44 -15.80 19.33 10.19
CA GLU A 44 -16.40 18.42 9.20
C GLU A 44 -15.65 17.07 9.10
N LYS A 45 -14.30 17.10 9.12
CA LYS A 45 -13.46 15.87 9.11
C LYS A 45 -13.58 15.08 10.42
N LYS A 46 -13.78 15.77 11.54
CA LYS A 46 -14.00 15.15 12.86
C LYS A 46 -15.41 14.57 12.96
N ASP A 47 -16.40 15.28 12.46
CA ASP A 47 -17.79 14.84 12.41
C ASP A 47 -17.99 13.69 11.41
N PHE A 48 -17.29 13.70 10.28
CA PHE A 48 -17.26 12.59 9.34
C PHE A 48 -16.63 11.32 9.98
N LEU A 49 -15.51 11.45 10.70
CA LEU A 49 -14.89 10.36 11.44
C LEU A 49 -15.73 9.87 12.62
N GLU A 50 -16.43 10.76 13.32
CA GLU A 50 -17.36 10.36 14.38
C GLU A 50 -18.64 9.74 13.84
N ASN A 51 -19.17 10.24 12.74
CA ASN A 51 -20.33 9.65 12.06
C ASN A 51 -19.98 8.27 11.44
N ALA A 52 -18.78 8.10 10.88
CA ALA A 52 -18.27 6.80 10.47
C ALA A 52 -18.12 5.84 11.66
N LYS A 53 -17.62 6.32 12.82
CA LYS A 53 -17.56 5.54 14.06
C LYS A 53 -18.94 5.23 14.64
N ARG A 54 -19.91 6.12 14.53
CA ARG A 54 -21.31 5.91 14.97
C ARG A 54 -22.05 4.96 14.04
N ALA A 55 -21.84 5.05 12.72
CA ALA A 55 -22.37 4.08 11.73
C ALA A 55 -21.76 2.68 11.96
N PHE A 56 -20.48 2.60 12.35
CA PHE A 56 -19.83 1.35 12.75
C PHE A 56 -20.40 0.78 14.06
N LYS A 57 -20.79 1.63 15.03
CA LYS A 57 -21.44 1.22 16.29
C LYS A 57 -22.93 0.91 16.13
N ALA A 58 -23.62 1.57 15.19
CA ALA A 58 -25.07 1.44 14.99
C ALA A 58 -25.47 0.30 14.04
N ARG A 59 -24.59 -0.12 13.14
CA ARG A 59 -24.74 -1.41 12.45
C ARG A 59 -24.20 -2.46 13.42
N ASN A 60 -25.10 -3.07 14.17
CA ASN A 60 -24.84 -4.30 14.88
C ASN A 60 -24.18 -5.32 13.94
N TYR A 61 -22.87 -5.28 13.82
CA TYR A 61 -22.05 -6.41 13.44
C TYR A 61 -22.12 -7.40 14.61
N ASP A 62 -23.37 -7.61 15.04
CA ASP A 62 -23.68 -8.44 16.16
C ASP A 62 -23.84 -9.87 15.68
N LYS A 63 -22.92 -10.71 16.12
CA LYS A 63 -23.21 -12.04 16.57
C LYS A 63 -23.54 -13.15 15.57
N LYS A 64 -23.30 -12.99 14.28
CA LYS A 64 -23.27 -14.13 13.37
C LYS A 64 -22.00 -14.20 12.53
N ALA A 65 -20.83 -14.09 13.17
CA ALA A 65 -19.68 -14.79 12.63
C ALA A 65 -20.06 -16.28 12.65
N PRO A 66 -20.07 -16.99 11.53
CA PRO A 66 -20.34 -18.41 11.57
C PRO A 66 -19.30 -19.05 12.49
N ARG A 67 -19.75 -19.55 13.62
CA ARG A 67 -19.00 -20.48 14.47
C ARG A 67 -19.04 -21.84 13.78
N ASP A 68 -18.37 -21.97 12.66
CA ASP A 68 -18.05 -23.26 12.11
C ASP A 68 -16.54 -23.42 12.24
N GLU A 69 -16.14 -24.10 13.29
CA GLU A 69 -14.83 -24.66 13.50
C GLU A 69 -14.59 -25.80 12.49
N ALA A 70 -14.54 -25.49 11.22
CA ALA A 70 -14.01 -26.39 10.21
C ALA A 70 -12.53 -26.06 9.97
N SER A 71 -11.70 -26.34 10.97
CA SER A 71 -10.28 -26.54 10.71
C SER A 71 -10.14 -27.82 9.89
N PHE A 72 -9.50 -27.75 8.73
CA PHE A 72 -9.12 -28.92 7.96
C PHE A 72 -8.30 -29.87 8.82
N LYS A 73 -8.86 -31.01 9.16
CA LYS A 73 -8.24 -32.00 10.07
C LYS A 73 -7.34 -33.02 9.37
N ASN A 74 -7.35 -33.06 8.00
CA ASN A 74 -6.59 -34.04 7.22
C ASN A 74 -5.88 -33.48 6.00
N GLN A 75 -4.73 -34.06 5.64
CA GLN A 75 -3.98 -33.75 4.43
C GLN A 75 -4.79 -33.96 3.13
N ASP A 76 -5.73 -34.90 3.14
CA ASP A 76 -6.59 -35.22 2.00
C ASP A 76 -7.59 -34.08 1.69
N GLU A 77 -8.18 -33.47 2.73
CA GLU A 77 -9.06 -32.30 2.58
C GLU A 77 -8.30 -31.09 2.00
N HIS A 78 -7.01 -30.99 2.32
CA HIS A 78 -6.13 -29.95 1.81
C HIS A 78 -5.86 -30.09 0.30
N VAL A 79 -5.66 -31.34 -0.20
CA VAL A 79 -5.48 -31.63 -1.63
C VAL A 79 -6.79 -31.39 -2.39
N GLU A 80 -7.94 -31.72 -1.81
CA GLU A 80 -9.25 -31.45 -2.39
C GLU A 80 -9.55 -29.96 -2.48
N PHE A 81 -9.18 -29.17 -1.47
CA PHE A 81 -9.29 -27.71 -1.46
C PHE A 81 -8.55 -27.06 -2.64
N VAL A 82 -7.30 -27.46 -2.89
CA VAL A 82 -6.46 -26.91 -4.01
C VAL A 82 -7.07 -27.24 -5.38
N ARG A 83 -7.82 -28.34 -5.51
CA ARG A 83 -8.49 -28.76 -6.75
C ARG A 83 -9.87 -28.11 -6.95
N ARG A 84 -10.46 -27.53 -5.90
CA ARG A 84 -11.80 -26.94 -5.97
C ARG A 84 -11.76 -25.64 -6.77
N LYS A 85 -12.52 -25.58 -7.85
CA LYS A 85 -12.77 -24.33 -8.57
C LYS A 85 -13.85 -23.57 -7.83
N GLY A 86 -13.54 -22.36 -7.34
CA GLY A 86 -14.52 -21.48 -6.71
C GLY A 86 -14.27 -21.18 -5.24
N PHE A 87 -15.14 -20.35 -4.66
CA PHE A 87 -15.17 -20.05 -3.25
C PHE A 87 -16.21 -20.95 -2.54
N SER A 88 -15.89 -21.41 -1.35
CA SER A 88 -16.92 -21.95 -0.45
C SER A 88 -17.84 -20.81 0.02
N PRO A 89 -19.06 -21.10 0.54
CA PRO A 89 -19.94 -20.07 1.10
C PRO A 89 -19.29 -19.24 2.20
N PHE A 90 -18.44 -19.87 3.04
CA PHE A 90 -17.66 -19.17 4.06
C PHE A 90 -16.62 -18.22 3.43
N GLN A 91 -15.82 -18.70 2.48
CA GLN A 91 -14.82 -17.91 1.77
C GLN A 91 -15.45 -16.72 1.04
N LEU A 92 -16.60 -16.93 0.42
CA LEU A 92 -17.33 -15.87 -0.28
C LEU A 92 -17.73 -14.73 0.68
N ARG A 93 -18.31 -15.08 1.83
CA ARG A 93 -18.65 -14.10 2.87
C ARG A 93 -17.42 -13.34 3.36
N LEU A 94 -16.31 -14.04 3.59
CA LEU A 94 -15.07 -13.44 4.05
C LEU A 94 -14.47 -12.51 2.99
N VAL A 95 -14.45 -12.92 1.71
CA VAL A 95 -14.00 -12.07 0.59
C VAL A 95 -14.86 -10.81 0.50
N ASN A 96 -16.19 -10.93 0.54
CA ASN A 96 -17.08 -9.77 0.50
C ASN A 96 -16.85 -8.83 1.69
N SER A 97 -16.65 -9.37 2.90
CA SER A 97 -16.33 -8.55 4.08
C SER A 97 -15.01 -7.79 3.93
N ILE A 98 -13.99 -8.40 3.34
CA ILE A 98 -12.70 -7.74 3.07
C ILE A 98 -12.85 -6.68 1.98
N LEU A 99 -13.61 -6.94 0.91
CA LEU A 99 -13.89 -5.96 -0.13
C LEU A 99 -14.65 -4.75 0.43
N GLU A 100 -15.66 -5.00 1.28
CA GLU A 100 -16.42 -3.94 1.95
C GLU A 100 -15.53 -3.10 2.86
N ASP A 101 -14.67 -3.74 3.65
CA ASP A 101 -13.73 -3.06 4.54
C ASP A 101 -12.77 -2.12 3.79
N VAL A 102 -12.32 -2.51 2.60
CA VAL A 102 -11.42 -1.68 1.79
C VAL A 102 -12.16 -0.64 0.97
N LEU A 103 -13.25 -1.02 0.27
CA LEU A 103 -13.92 -0.14 -0.69
C LEU A 103 -14.90 0.83 -0.04
N VAL A 104 -15.49 0.46 1.10
CA VAL A 104 -16.49 1.27 1.79
C VAL A 104 -15.91 1.94 3.04
N MET A 105 -15.14 1.17 3.82
CA MET A 105 -14.55 1.69 5.07
C MET A 105 -13.17 2.33 4.86
N HIS A 106 -12.63 2.30 3.63
CA HIS A 106 -11.34 2.88 3.24
C HIS A 106 -10.13 2.38 4.03
N ASN A 107 -10.19 1.16 4.56
CA ASN A 107 -9.03 0.51 5.16
C ASN A 107 -8.07 0.01 4.08
N SER A 108 -6.77 -0.15 4.42
CA SER A 108 -5.85 -0.83 3.51
C SER A 108 -6.08 -2.34 3.52
N LEU A 109 -5.76 -3.01 2.40
CA LEU A 109 -5.83 -4.46 2.30
C LEU A 109 -5.06 -5.16 3.42
N ASP A 110 -3.86 -4.69 3.76
CA ASP A 110 -3.06 -5.28 4.83
C ASP A 110 -3.75 -5.22 6.19
N ARG A 111 -4.44 -4.11 6.51
CA ARG A 111 -5.25 -3.99 7.73
C ARG A 111 -6.47 -4.90 7.70
N ALA A 112 -7.16 -4.95 6.57
CA ALA A 112 -8.32 -5.82 6.38
C ALA A 112 -7.91 -7.30 6.55
N TYR A 113 -6.82 -7.74 5.91
CA TYR A 113 -6.28 -9.10 6.08
C TYR A 113 -5.90 -9.39 7.53
N ALA A 114 -5.17 -8.49 8.18
CA ALA A 114 -4.77 -8.67 9.57
C ALA A 114 -5.98 -8.81 10.50
N TYR A 115 -7.01 -7.99 10.30
CA TYR A 115 -8.23 -8.04 11.10
C TYR A 115 -9.03 -9.32 10.85
N TRP A 116 -9.38 -9.60 9.60
CA TRP A 116 -10.30 -10.68 9.25
C TRP A 116 -9.69 -12.06 9.46
N PHE A 117 -8.43 -12.29 9.06
CA PHE A 117 -7.77 -13.58 9.23
C PHE A 117 -7.48 -13.92 10.70
N ASN A 118 -7.20 -12.91 11.53
CA ASN A 118 -7.09 -13.14 12.97
C ASN A 118 -8.44 -13.46 13.61
N LYS A 119 -9.51 -12.83 13.13
CA LYS A 119 -10.87 -13.04 13.65
C LYS A 119 -11.40 -14.44 13.34
N VAL A 120 -11.16 -14.96 12.15
CA VAL A 120 -11.72 -16.24 11.67
C VAL A 120 -10.75 -17.42 11.81
N LYS A 121 -9.46 -17.19 12.13
CA LYS A 121 -8.44 -18.22 12.39
C LYS A 121 -8.33 -19.31 11.30
N ILE A 122 -8.36 -18.90 10.02
CA ILE A 122 -8.24 -19.84 8.90
C ILE A 122 -6.80 -20.31 8.68
N ASP A 123 -6.65 -21.44 8.00
CA ASP A 123 -5.34 -22.01 7.67
C ASP A 123 -4.52 -21.07 6.77
N PRO A 124 -3.19 -20.98 6.94
CA PRO A 124 -2.34 -20.12 6.13
C PRO A 124 -2.31 -20.41 4.63
N VAL A 125 -2.55 -21.64 4.21
CA VAL A 125 -2.62 -21.97 2.78
C VAL A 125 -3.91 -21.41 2.19
N GLU A 126 -5.01 -21.52 2.93
CA GLU A 126 -6.28 -20.90 2.59
C GLU A 126 -6.17 -19.37 2.61
N GLN A 127 -5.51 -18.77 3.61
CA GLN A 127 -5.19 -17.33 3.61
C GLN A 127 -4.43 -16.94 2.34
N GLY A 128 -3.39 -17.70 1.99
CA GLY A 128 -2.60 -17.45 0.78
C GLY A 128 -3.43 -17.55 -0.50
N PHE A 129 -4.38 -18.48 -0.56
CA PHE A 129 -5.32 -18.57 -1.67
C PHE A 129 -6.20 -17.32 -1.73
N LEU A 130 -6.87 -16.94 -0.66
CA LEU A 130 -7.78 -15.79 -0.61
C LEU A 130 -7.04 -14.47 -0.93
N ILE A 131 -5.85 -14.27 -0.36
CA ILE A 131 -5.00 -13.10 -0.66
C ILE A 131 -4.73 -12.99 -2.15
N ARG A 132 -4.36 -14.08 -2.84
CA ARG A 132 -4.13 -14.05 -4.30
C ARG A 132 -5.39 -13.66 -5.07
N GLN A 133 -6.56 -14.23 -4.71
CA GLN A 133 -7.80 -13.92 -5.42
C GLN A 133 -8.21 -12.45 -5.19
N ILE A 134 -8.17 -11.98 -3.96
CA ILE A 134 -8.53 -10.60 -3.59
C ILE A 134 -7.56 -9.60 -4.22
N ASN A 135 -6.25 -9.85 -4.15
CA ASN A 135 -5.25 -8.99 -4.80
C ASN A 135 -5.48 -8.92 -6.32
N PHE A 136 -5.83 -10.03 -6.96
CA PHE A 136 -6.19 -10.02 -8.38
C PHE A 136 -7.44 -9.18 -8.65
N MET A 137 -8.48 -9.27 -7.80
CA MET A 137 -9.67 -8.45 -7.93
C MET A 137 -9.33 -6.97 -7.80
N PHE A 138 -8.53 -6.56 -6.81
CA PHE A 138 -8.08 -5.18 -6.66
C PHE A 138 -7.14 -4.74 -7.79
N SER A 139 -6.27 -5.62 -8.28
CA SER A 139 -5.41 -5.27 -9.41
C SER A 139 -6.20 -4.91 -10.67
N ARG A 140 -7.44 -5.42 -10.81
CA ARG A 140 -8.34 -5.21 -11.94
C ARG A 140 -9.73 -4.72 -11.51
N LEU A 141 -9.79 -3.91 -10.47
CA LEU A 141 -11.07 -3.48 -9.91
C LEU A 141 -11.95 -2.76 -10.93
N SER A 142 -11.36 -1.93 -11.81
CA SER A 142 -12.12 -1.25 -12.88
C SER A 142 -12.79 -2.23 -13.84
N LEU A 143 -12.13 -3.36 -14.16
CA LEU A 143 -12.72 -4.44 -14.97
C LEU A 143 -13.94 -5.01 -14.25
N PHE A 144 -13.79 -5.42 -13.01
CA PHE A 144 -14.89 -6.03 -12.27
C PHE A 144 -16.02 -5.05 -11.97
N ALA A 145 -15.70 -3.77 -11.71
CA ALA A 145 -16.70 -2.72 -11.59
C ALA A 145 -17.52 -2.53 -12.88
N PHE A 146 -16.85 -2.48 -14.04
CA PHE A 146 -17.50 -2.40 -15.35
C PHE A 146 -18.41 -3.62 -15.60
N VAL A 147 -17.89 -4.83 -15.42
CA VAL A 147 -18.65 -6.08 -15.60
C VAL A 147 -19.85 -6.15 -14.65
N SER A 148 -19.71 -5.63 -13.44
CA SER A 148 -20.74 -5.57 -12.40
C SER A 148 -21.72 -4.41 -12.56
N ASN A 149 -21.49 -3.53 -13.54
CA ASN A 149 -22.24 -2.28 -13.74
C ASN A 149 -22.25 -1.36 -12.51
N LEU A 150 -21.12 -1.27 -11.80
CA LEU A 150 -20.87 -0.35 -10.69
C LEU A 150 -20.15 0.89 -11.23
N LYS A 151 -20.81 2.05 -11.13
CA LYS A 151 -20.32 3.30 -11.75
C LYS A 151 -19.92 4.36 -10.72
N ARG A 152 -20.51 4.35 -9.54
CA ARG A 152 -20.34 5.37 -8.50
C ARG A 152 -19.83 4.73 -7.21
N PRO A 153 -19.15 5.47 -6.34
CA PRO A 153 -18.73 4.96 -5.04
C PRO A 153 -19.87 4.35 -4.21
N SER A 154 -21.06 4.98 -4.23
CA SER A 154 -22.25 4.48 -3.53
C SER A 154 -22.77 3.13 -4.05
N ASP A 155 -22.41 2.74 -5.27
CA ASP A 155 -22.81 1.44 -5.82
C ASP A 155 -22.01 0.32 -5.14
N PHE A 156 -20.76 0.57 -4.74
CA PHE A 156 -19.94 -0.40 -4.00
C PHE A 156 -20.47 -0.66 -2.59
N GLU A 157 -21.02 0.38 -1.93
CA GLU A 157 -21.64 0.23 -0.61
C GLU A 157 -22.82 -0.74 -0.58
N ARG A 158 -23.54 -0.82 -1.69
CA ARG A 158 -24.77 -1.62 -1.80
C ARG A 158 -24.56 -2.96 -2.47
N HIS A 159 -23.60 -3.04 -3.38
CA HIS A 159 -23.51 -4.12 -4.35
C HIS A 159 -22.13 -4.78 -4.43
N VAL A 160 -21.38 -4.80 -3.31
CA VAL A 160 -20.03 -5.36 -3.27
C VAL A 160 -20.00 -6.83 -3.71
N GLY A 161 -21.05 -7.58 -3.43
CA GLY A 161 -21.21 -8.97 -3.85
C GLY A 161 -21.18 -9.20 -5.37
N ARG A 162 -21.55 -8.16 -6.16
CA ARG A 162 -21.44 -8.24 -7.63
C ARG A 162 -20.00 -8.37 -8.12
N LEU A 163 -19.03 -7.83 -7.38
CA LEU A 163 -17.61 -7.94 -7.72
C LEU A 163 -17.15 -9.40 -7.65
N THR A 164 -17.48 -10.08 -6.56
CA THR A 164 -17.16 -11.51 -6.39
C THR A 164 -17.89 -12.38 -7.38
N PHE A 165 -19.15 -12.07 -7.68
CA PHE A 165 -19.91 -12.75 -8.72
C PHE A 165 -19.26 -12.60 -10.10
N SER A 166 -18.93 -11.37 -10.48
CA SER A 166 -18.27 -11.07 -11.76
C SER A 166 -16.86 -11.69 -11.83
N TYR A 167 -16.15 -11.75 -10.70
CA TYR A 167 -14.87 -12.43 -10.60
C TYR A 167 -15.02 -13.94 -10.83
N CYS A 168 -16.00 -14.60 -10.21
CA CYS A 168 -16.28 -16.01 -10.45
C CYS A 168 -16.61 -16.27 -11.92
N ALA A 169 -17.45 -15.41 -12.53
CA ALA A 169 -17.73 -15.48 -13.96
C ALA A 169 -16.48 -15.34 -14.84
N TYR A 170 -15.59 -14.41 -14.49
CA TYR A 170 -14.32 -14.19 -15.19
C TYR A 170 -13.39 -15.42 -15.12
N LYS A 171 -13.38 -16.11 -13.97
CA LYS A 171 -12.58 -17.31 -13.72
C LYS A 171 -13.21 -18.61 -14.24
N ASP A 172 -14.41 -18.52 -14.80
CA ASP A 172 -15.21 -19.69 -15.16
C ASP A 172 -15.42 -20.65 -13.95
N TRP A 173 -15.69 -20.03 -12.80
CA TRP A 173 -16.02 -20.72 -11.56
C TRP A 173 -17.54 -20.80 -11.34
N PRO A 174 -18.03 -21.70 -10.47
CA PRO A 174 -19.42 -21.71 -10.06
C PRO A 174 -19.84 -20.31 -9.56
N LEU A 175 -20.97 -19.84 -10.07
CA LEU A 175 -21.50 -18.53 -9.72
C LEU A 175 -22.14 -18.57 -8.34
N PRO A 176 -21.79 -17.64 -7.42
CA PRO A 176 -22.45 -17.56 -6.13
C PRO A 176 -23.88 -17.02 -6.28
N GLU A 177 -24.71 -17.30 -5.28
CA GLU A 177 -26.02 -16.64 -5.17
C GLU A 177 -25.82 -15.16 -4.85
N LEU A 178 -26.64 -14.31 -5.46
CA LEU A 178 -26.71 -12.88 -5.22
C LEU A 178 -28.08 -12.56 -4.63
N GLU A 179 -28.17 -12.48 -3.31
CA GLU A 179 -29.36 -12.07 -2.60
C GLU A 179 -29.65 -10.57 -2.82
N GLY A 180 -30.89 -10.21 -3.07
CA GLY A 180 -31.32 -8.83 -3.25
C GLY A 180 -30.84 -8.13 -4.54
N GLU A 181 -30.35 -8.90 -5.52
CA GLU A 181 -29.75 -8.38 -6.76
C GLU A 181 -30.58 -8.77 -8.01
N GLU A 182 -31.91 -8.74 -7.90
CA GLU A 182 -32.85 -9.20 -8.94
C GLU A 182 -32.72 -8.41 -10.24
N GLY A 183 -32.34 -7.14 -10.17
CA GLY A 183 -32.14 -6.27 -11.35
C GLY A 183 -30.76 -6.40 -12.01
N PHE A 184 -29.87 -7.27 -11.56
CA PHE A 184 -28.54 -7.41 -12.14
C PHE A 184 -28.57 -8.30 -13.38
N ASP A 185 -28.20 -7.72 -14.55
CA ASP A 185 -28.13 -8.47 -15.81
C ASP A 185 -27.02 -9.50 -15.82
N ARG A 186 -27.38 -10.75 -15.56
CA ARG A 186 -26.48 -11.90 -15.59
C ARG A 186 -26.19 -12.39 -17.01
N ARG A 187 -27.09 -12.14 -17.97
CA ARG A 187 -26.97 -12.67 -19.34
C ARG A 187 -25.85 -11.98 -20.13
N GLY A 188 -25.65 -10.69 -19.92
CA GLY A 188 -24.61 -9.90 -20.58
C GLY A 188 -23.19 -10.05 -20.02
N LEU A 189 -22.96 -10.85 -18.95
CA LEU A 189 -21.66 -10.95 -18.28
C LEU A 189 -20.52 -11.34 -19.21
N LYS A 190 -20.66 -12.42 -19.98
CA LYS A 190 -19.62 -12.88 -20.90
C LYS A 190 -19.25 -11.81 -21.93
N LYS A 191 -20.25 -11.10 -22.47
CA LYS A 191 -20.04 -9.98 -23.39
C LYS A 191 -19.29 -8.84 -22.74
N ARG A 192 -19.69 -8.44 -21.51
CA ARG A 192 -19.00 -7.37 -20.77
C ARG A 192 -17.56 -7.76 -20.38
N ILE A 193 -17.33 -9.02 -20.02
CA ILE A 193 -15.96 -9.53 -19.76
C ILE A 193 -15.10 -9.44 -21.02
N ALA A 194 -15.61 -9.85 -22.18
CA ALA A 194 -14.90 -9.73 -23.45
C ALA A 194 -14.58 -8.26 -23.77
N GLN A 195 -15.57 -7.38 -23.71
CA GLN A 195 -15.38 -5.94 -23.90
C GLN A 195 -14.34 -5.33 -22.95
N ALA A 196 -14.35 -5.74 -21.67
CA ALA A 196 -13.38 -5.24 -20.69
C ALA A 196 -11.95 -5.75 -20.96
N ASN A 197 -11.80 -6.96 -21.47
CA ASN A 197 -10.49 -7.50 -21.84
C ASN A 197 -9.89 -6.86 -23.10
N ASP A 198 -10.72 -6.28 -23.96
CA ASP A 198 -10.28 -5.54 -25.15
C ASP A 198 -9.85 -4.10 -24.80
N GLU A 199 -10.28 -3.58 -23.67
CA GLU A 199 -9.93 -2.23 -23.21
C GLU A 199 -8.67 -2.26 -22.32
N PRO A 200 -7.55 -1.67 -22.76
CA PRO A 200 -6.28 -1.74 -22.06
C PRO A 200 -6.35 -1.28 -20.60
N LEU A 201 -7.11 -0.23 -20.29
CA LEU A 201 -7.22 0.28 -18.92
C LEU A 201 -7.92 -0.72 -17.98
N TYR A 202 -8.92 -1.44 -18.45
CA TYR A 202 -9.58 -2.49 -17.66
C TYR A 202 -8.68 -3.72 -17.53
N LYS A 203 -8.07 -4.14 -18.67
CA LYS A 203 -7.17 -5.30 -18.71
C LYS A 203 -5.99 -5.14 -17.75
N ASP A 204 -5.35 -3.97 -17.74
CA ASP A 204 -4.21 -3.67 -16.87
C ASP A 204 -4.65 -3.14 -15.49
N GLY A 205 -5.95 -2.92 -15.30
CA GLY A 205 -6.52 -2.42 -14.05
C GLY A 205 -6.02 -1.03 -13.68
N CYS A 206 -5.94 -0.12 -14.65
CA CYS A 206 -5.44 1.22 -14.47
C CYS A 206 -6.59 2.22 -14.26
N PRO A 207 -6.66 2.95 -13.13
CA PRO A 207 -7.62 4.04 -12.98
C PRO A 207 -7.25 5.23 -13.87
N LEU A 208 -8.26 6.01 -14.26
CA LEU A 208 -8.08 7.12 -15.20
C LEU A 208 -7.04 8.15 -14.72
N TRP A 209 -7.07 8.53 -13.43
CA TRP A 209 -6.11 9.48 -12.89
C TRP A 209 -4.65 9.02 -13.05
N LEU A 210 -4.40 7.72 -12.90
CA LEU A 210 -3.07 7.13 -13.04
C LEU A 210 -2.67 7.03 -14.53
N GLN A 211 -3.64 6.76 -15.41
CA GLN A 211 -3.43 6.81 -16.86
C GLN A 211 -3.03 8.21 -17.33
N GLU A 212 -3.76 9.24 -16.89
CA GLU A 212 -3.46 10.63 -17.23
C GLU A 212 -2.08 11.06 -16.72
N LEU A 213 -1.78 10.74 -15.46
CA LEU A 213 -0.51 11.06 -14.83
C LEU A 213 0.65 10.33 -15.52
N GLY A 214 0.54 9.01 -15.71
CA GLY A 214 1.58 8.21 -16.31
C GLY A 214 1.85 8.60 -17.77
N SER A 215 0.80 8.86 -18.56
CA SER A 215 0.95 9.35 -19.93
C SER A 215 1.63 10.72 -20.01
N SER A 216 1.34 11.60 -19.04
CA SER A 216 1.95 12.93 -18.96
C SER A 216 3.43 12.88 -18.58
N GLU A 217 3.78 12.11 -17.54
CA GLU A 217 5.12 12.09 -16.96
C GLU A 217 6.08 11.10 -17.61
N LEU A 218 5.60 9.89 -17.96
CA LEU A 218 6.42 8.82 -18.54
C LEU A 218 6.34 8.75 -20.07
N LYS A 219 5.41 9.51 -20.67
CA LYS A 219 5.26 9.62 -22.13
C LYS A 219 5.21 8.25 -22.80
N GLY A 220 6.03 8.01 -23.83
CA GLY A 220 6.07 6.75 -24.60
C GLY A 220 6.46 5.50 -23.80
N LYS A 221 6.95 5.63 -22.56
CA LYS A 221 7.26 4.50 -21.69
C LYS A 221 6.06 4.06 -20.83
N TRP A 222 4.97 4.82 -20.81
CA TRP A 222 3.87 4.55 -19.90
C TRP A 222 3.15 3.22 -20.15
N ASP A 223 2.89 2.87 -21.42
CA ASP A 223 2.15 1.65 -21.73
C ASP A 223 2.87 0.39 -21.27
N GLU A 224 4.19 0.33 -21.41
CA GLU A 224 5.02 -0.75 -20.88
C GLU A 224 4.94 -0.81 -19.34
N GLN A 225 5.06 0.34 -18.69
CA GLN A 225 4.98 0.42 -17.23
C GLN A 225 3.58 0.03 -16.74
N ARG A 226 2.52 0.50 -17.38
CA ARG A 226 1.13 0.15 -17.03
C ARG A 226 0.92 -1.37 -17.09
N GLN A 227 1.36 -2.01 -18.18
CA GLN A 227 1.28 -3.47 -18.31
C GLN A 227 2.07 -4.19 -17.22
N ALA A 228 3.28 -3.73 -16.93
CA ALA A 228 4.10 -4.29 -15.86
C ALA A 228 3.43 -4.14 -14.47
N LEU A 229 2.83 -3.00 -14.19
CA LEU A 229 2.11 -2.75 -12.93
C LEU A 229 0.83 -3.59 -12.78
N GLY A 230 0.22 -4.01 -13.88
CA GLY A 230 -0.96 -4.89 -13.89
C GLY A 230 -0.65 -6.37 -13.63
N GLN A 231 0.63 -6.78 -13.58
CA GLN A 231 1.02 -8.17 -13.37
C GLN A 231 0.99 -8.58 -11.91
N GLU A 232 1.02 -9.89 -11.64
CA GLU A 232 1.12 -10.44 -10.30
C GLU A 232 2.45 -10.07 -9.64
N SER A 233 2.40 -9.75 -8.34
CA SER A 233 3.59 -9.38 -7.57
C SER A 233 4.44 -10.60 -7.25
N LYS A 234 5.73 -10.51 -7.51
CA LYS A 234 6.71 -11.49 -7.06
C LYS A 234 7.04 -11.27 -5.58
N ARG A 235 7.41 -12.36 -4.88
CA ARG A 235 7.83 -12.31 -3.48
C ARG A 235 9.33 -12.32 -3.37
N PHE A 236 9.90 -11.34 -2.69
CA PHE A 236 11.34 -11.24 -2.45
C PHE A 236 11.64 -11.22 -0.95
N ILE A 237 12.75 -11.83 -0.59
CA ILE A 237 13.33 -11.75 0.75
C ILE A 237 14.75 -11.25 0.65
N ARG A 238 15.20 -10.56 1.69
CA ARG A 238 16.58 -10.12 1.86
C ARG A 238 17.26 -10.95 2.94
N THR A 239 18.39 -11.50 2.61
CA THR A 239 19.26 -12.18 3.57
C THR A 239 19.75 -11.23 4.64
N ASN A 240 19.72 -11.65 5.89
CA ASN A 240 20.33 -10.94 7.01
C ASN A 240 21.78 -11.38 7.19
N THR A 241 22.72 -10.57 6.74
CA THR A 241 24.15 -10.87 6.79
C THR A 241 24.74 -10.89 8.21
N LEU A 242 23.99 -10.42 9.22
CA LEU A 242 24.34 -10.63 10.64
C LEU A 242 24.13 -12.09 11.09
N LYS A 243 23.40 -12.90 10.30
CA LYS A 243 22.99 -14.27 10.65
C LYS A 243 23.49 -15.33 9.67
N GLY A 244 24.16 -14.96 8.59
CA GLY A 244 24.69 -15.88 7.60
C GLY A 244 24.64 -15.37 6.16
N THR A 245 24.99 -16.25 5.24
CA THR A 245 25.05 -15.95 3.81
C THR A 245 23.72 -16.23 3.11
N ARG A 246 23.59 -15.75 1.87
CA ARG A 246 22.41 -16.00 1.05
C ARG A 246 22.30 -17.48 0.67
N GLU A 247 23.42 -18.12 0.43
CA GLU A 247 23.53 -19.54 0.07
C GLU A 247 23.09 -20.43 1.22
N GLU A 248 23.56 -20.16 2.44
CA GLU A 248 23.10 -20.83 3.67
C GLU A 248 21.59 -20.64 3.89
N LEU A 249 21.09 -19.42 3.70
CA LEU A 249 19.65 -19.15 3.82
C LEU A 249 18.84 -19.94 2.79
N ALA A 250 19.28 -19.97 1.52
CA ALA A 250 18.60 -20.71 0.47
C ALA A 250 18.54 -22.22 0.79
N HIS A 251 19.62 -22.78 1.31
CA HIS A 251 19.68 -24.17 1.75
C HIS A 251 18.68 -24.45 2.88
N LEU A 252 18.73 -23.66 3.97
CA LEU A 252 17.81 -23.80 5.11
C LEU A 252 16.34 -23.69 4.69
N LEU A 253 16.03 -22.77 3.80
CA LEU A 253 14.67 -22.61 3.26
C LEU A 253 14.24 -23.81 2.42
N SER A 254 15.15 -24.39 1.65
CA SER A 254 14.90 -25.61 0.86
C SER A 254 14.55 -26.80 1.74
N GLU A 255 15.25 -26.98 2.86
CA GLU A 255 14.96 -28.03 3.86
C GLU A 255 13.57 -27.87 4.48
N GLU A 256 13.05 -26.63 4.55
CA GLU A 256 11.69 -26.30 5.02
C GLU A 256 10.65 -26.27 3.86
N GLY A 257 10.99 -26.75 2.65
CA GLY A 257 10.09 -26.81 1.50
C GLY A 257 9.82 -25.46 0.82
N VAL A 258 10.67 -24.45 1.07
CA VAL A 258 10.58 -23.14 0.43
C VAL A 258 11.56 -23.06 -0.73
N VAL A 259 11.05 -23.01 -1.96
CA VAL A 259 11.87 -22.88 -3.17
C VAL A 259 12.19 -21.41 -3.43
N THR A 260 13.46 -21.12 -3.57
CA THR A 260 13.97 -19.77 -3.84
C THR A 260 14.95 -19.77 -5.01
N LYS A 261 15.12 -18.59 -5.64
CA LYS A 261 16.18 -18.36 -6.63
C LYS A 261 16.87 -17.02 -6.39
N PRO A 262 18.17 -16.90 -6.65
CA PRO A 262 18.87 -15.62 -6.59
C PRO A 262 18.29 -14.59 -7.57
N VAL A 263 18.36 -13.32 -7.19
CA VAL A 263 17.94 -12.21 -8.04
C VAL A 263 19.19 -11.58 -8.67
N ALA A 264 19.21 -11.51 -10.00
CA ALA A 264 20.32 -10.91 -10.73
C ALA A 264 20.49 -9.42 -10.33
N GLY A 265 21.72 -8.99 -10.09
CA GLY A 265 22.05 -7.61 -9.71
C GLY A 265 21.65 -7.21 -8.27
N VAL A 266 21.09 -8.12 -7.46
CA VAL A 266 20.74 -7.85 -6.06
C VAL A 266 21.33 -8.93 -5.15
N PRO A 267 22.57 -8.77 -4.65
CA PRO A 267 23.35 -9.85 -4.02
C PRO A 267 22.69 -10.54 -2.84
N LEU A 268 21.86 -9.84 -2.07
CA LEU A 268 21.22 -10.38 -0.85
C LEU A 268 19.78 -10.87 -1.10
N ALA A 269 19.26 -10.71 -2.32
CA ALA A 269 17.89 -11.03 -2.63
C ALA A 269 17.71 -12.49 -3.07
N LEU A 270 16.63 -13.10 -2.56
CA LEU A 270 16.06 -14.34 -3.07
C LEU A 270 14.61 -14.08 -3.48
N GLU A 271 14.22 -14.51 -4.69
CA GLU A 271 12.83 -14.60 -5.13
C GLU A 271 12.25 -15.92 -4.60
N VAL A 272 11.15 -15.84 -3.87
CA VAL A 272 10.42 -17.02 -3.38
C VAL A 272 9.43 -17.47 -4.46
N THR A 273 9.64 -18.66 -5.00
CA THR A 273 8.85 -19.20 -6.12
C THR A 273 7.80 -20.23 -5.70
N SER A 274 7.91 -20.78 -4.49
CA SER A 274 6.92 -21.70 -3.92
C SER A 274 5.80 -20.98 -3.16
N ASN A 275 4.65 -21.63 -3.01
CA ASN A 275 3.51 -21.14 -2.21
C ASN A 275 3.63 -21.48 -0.71
N SER A 276 4.82 -21.39 -0.15
CA SER A 276 5.09 -21.79 1.22
C SER A 276 4.72 -20.70 2.24
N ALA A 277 4.40 -21.12 3.46
CA ALA A 277 4.11 -20.26 4.61
C ALA A 277 5.42 -19.68 5.20
N LEU A 278 6.02 -18.76 4.48
CA LEU A 278 7.37 -18.19 4.69
C LEU A 278 7.62 -17.74 6.14
N PHE A 279 6.64 -17.09 6.77
CA PHE A 279 6.77 -16.57 8.14
C PHE A 279 6.66 -17.62 9.25
N ARG A 280 6.33 -18.87 8.90
CA ARG A 280 6.35 -20.01 9.84
C ARG A 280 7.69 -20.73 9.89
N THR A 281 8.58 -20.50 8.93
CA THR A 281 9.89 -21.13 8.87
C THR A 281 10.73 -20.81 10.10
N LYS A 282 11.61 -21.73 10.45
CA LYS A 282 12.63 -21.53 11.48
C LYS A 282 13.58 -20.40 11.10
N ALA A 283 13.96 -20.35 9.82
CA ALA A 283 14.79 -19.28 9.28
C ALA A 283 14.18 -17.88 9.52
N PHE A 284 12.86 -17.69 9.38
CA PHE A 284 12.21 -16.42 9.72
C PHE A 284 12.20 -16.14 11.22
N LYS A 285 11.84 -17.11 12.03
CA LYS A 285 11.81 -16.97 13.51
C LYS A 285 13.16 -16.61 14.08
N GLU A 286 14.23 -17.14 13.50
CA GLU A 286 15.61 -16.84 13.87
C GLU A 286 16.13 -15.50 13.30
N GLY A 287 15.33 -14.81 12.47
CA GLY A 287 15.71 -13.52 11.89
C GLY A 287 16.78 -13.60 10.80
N ARG A 288 16.87 -14.72 10.09
CA ARG A 288 17.84 -14.93 9.01
C ARG A 288 17.50 -14.16 7.74
N PHE A 289 16.26 -13.72 7.60
CA PHE A 289 15.82 -12.89 6.48
C PHE A 289 14.70 -11.93 6.88
N GLU A 290 14.50 -10.92 6.03
CA GLU A 290 13.36 -10.00 6.04
C GLU A 290 12.67 -10.02 4.68
N GLN A 291 11.33 -9.90 4.67
CA GLN A 291 10.63 -9.65 3.42
C GLN A 291 10.88 -8.21 2.99
N GLN A 292 11.50 -8.04 1.81
CA GLN A 292 11.80 -6.74 1.22
C GLN A 292 11.92 -6.86 -0.29
N ASP A 293 11.33 -5.91 -1.00
CA ASP A 293 11.40 -5.87 -2.45
C ASP A 293 12.82 -5.70 -2.97
N ALA A 294 13.14 -6.28 -4.13
CA ALA A 294 14.47 -6.21 -4.72
C ALA A 294 14.89 -4.74 -4.97
N GLY A 295 14.00 -3.90 -5.51
CA GLY A 295 14.27 -2.46 -5.69
C GLY A 295 14.55 -1.74 -4.37
N SER A 296 13.80 -2.05 -3.31
CA SER A 296 14.06 -1.49 -1.97
C SER A 296 15.41 -1.95 -1.40
N GLN A 297 15.85 -3.19 -1.71
CA GLN A 297 17.17 -3.68 -1.33
C GLN A 297 18.29 -2.94 -2.08
N MET A 298 18.08 -2.61 -3.36
CA MET A 298 19.03 -1.80 -4.14
C MET A 298 19.22 -0.41 -3.54
N ILE A 299 18.14 0.25 -3.11
CA ILE A 299 18.21 1.54 -2.41
C ILE A 299 19.03 1.40 -1.13
N GLY A 300 18.73 0.40 -0.30
CA GLY A 300 19.49 0.17 0.94
C GLY A 300 20.98 -0.12 0.69
N ALA A 301 21.32 -0.78 -0.42
CA ALA A 301 22.71 -0.99 -0.85
C ALA A 301 23.36 0.31 -1.34
N PHE A 302 22.61 1.15 -2.07
CA PHE A 302 23.08 2.44 -2.57
C PHE A 302 23.43 3.44 -1.44
N VAL A 303 22.80 3.33 -0.28
CA VAL A 303 23.16 4.14 0.91
C VAL A 303 24.61 3.91 1.32
N ASP A 304 25.15 2.72 1.06
CA ASP A 304 26.54 2.34 1.30
C ASP A 304 27.04 2.61 2.73
N ALA A 305 26.15 2.36 3.71
CA ALA A 305 26.44 2.58 5.13
C ALA A 305 27.62 1.71 5.61
N LYS A 306 28.63 2.34 6.21
CA LYS A 306 29.87 1.69 6.65
C LYS A 306 29.88 1.43 8.17
N PRO A 307 30.57 0.37 8.63
CA PRO A 307 30.80 0.15 10.06
C PRO A 307 31.36 1.39 10.76
N GLY A 308 30.80 1.75 11.92
CA GLY A 308 31.25 2.88 12.74
C GLY A 308 30.57 4.23 12.42
N GLN A 309 29.86 4.35 11.31
CA GLN A 309 29.13 5.56 10.96
C GLN A 309 27.93 5.81 11.87
N ARG A 310 27.49 7.07 11.89
CA ARG A 310 26.20 7.52 12.38
C ARG A 310 25.24 7.74 11.20
N VAL A 311 24.29 6.87 11.02
CA VAL A 311 23.30 6.90 9.96
C VAL A 311 21.93 7.33 10.52
N VAL A 312 21.22 8.18 9.82
CA VAL A 312 19.84 8.57 10.19
C VAL A 312 18.88 8.16 9.07
N ASP A 313 17.95 7.29 9.41
CA ASP A 313 16.82 6.91 8.54
C ASP A 313 15.59 7.71 8.98
N THR A 314 15.21 8.71 8.20
CA THR A 314 14.23 9.74 8.62
C THR A 314 12.77 9.35 8.39
N CYS A 315 12.51 8.31 7.62
CA CYS A 315 11.18 7.78 7.31
C CYS A 315 11.21 6.25 7.44
N ALA A 316 11.68 5.77 8.59
CA ALA A 316 12.07 4.38 8.79
C ALA A 316 10.94 3.36 8.63
N GLY A 317 9.69 3.78 8.83
CA GLY A 317 8.56 2.88 8.84
C GLY A 317 8.76 1.74 9.84
N ALA A 318 8.43 0.51 9.44
CA ALA A 318 8.67 -0.70 10.21
C ALA A 318 10.11 -1.26 10.07
N GLY A 319 11.04 -0.48 9.51
CA GLY A 319 12.48 -0.76 9.53
C GLY A 319 13.04 -1.62 8.40
N GLY A 320 12.37 -1.71 7.27
CA GLY A 320 12.87 -2.53 6.15
C GLY A 320 14.28 -2.15 5.71
N LYS A 321 14.51 -0.87 5.39
CA LYS A 321 15.82 -0.32 5.03
C LYS A 321 16.73 -0.16 6.24
N THR A 322 16.21 0.31 7.38
CA THR A 322 16.95 0.43 8.65
C THR A 322 17.68 -0.86 9.02
N LEU A 323 16.99 -2.01 8.97
CA LEU A 323 17.58 -3.33 9.25
C LEU A 323 18.64 -3.75 8.22
N GLN A 324 18.48 -3.31 6.97
CA GLN A 324 19.50 -3.53 5.93
C GLN A 324 20.76 -2.75 6.25
N LEU A 325 20.63 -1.47 6.62
CA LEU A 325 21.75 -0.61 7.00
C LEU A 325 22.48 -1.17 8.21
N ALA A 326 21.75 -1.68 9.22
CA ALA A 326 22.35 -2.32 10.39
C ALA A 326 23.19 -3.54 10.00
N ALA A 327 22.72 -4.35 9.06
CA ALA A 327 23.45 -5.50 8.54
C ALA A 327 24.69 -5.06 7.72
N SER A 328 24.57 -4.05 6.85
CA SER A 328 25.69 -3.49 6.08
C SER A 328 26.77 -2.91 7.00
N MET A 329 26.38 -2.31 8.12
CA MET A 329 27.29 -1.79 9.15
C MET A 329 27.88 -2.89 10.06
N ALA A 330 27.57 -4.15 9.81
CA ALA A 330 27.99 -5.27 10.67
C ALA A 330 27.67 -5.06 12.16
N GLY A 331 26.56 -4.37 12.46
CA GLY A 331 26.14 -4.04 13.83
C GLY A 331 27.02 -2.98 14.53
N LYS A 332 27.94 -2.32 13.83
CA LYS A 332 28.87 -1.32 14.37
C LYS A 332 28.44 0.09 14.00
N GLY A 333 28.67 1.07 14.91
CA GLY A 333 28.16 2.43 14.75
C GLY A 333 26.74 2.58 15.28
N VAL A 334 26.01 3.61 14.85
CA VAL A 334 24.67 3.94 15.34
C VAL A 334 23.74 4.25 14.17
N ILE A 335 22.55 3.68 14.17
CA ILE A 335 21.46 4.06 13.27
C ILE A 335 20.33 4.68 14.09
N ILE A 336 19.95 5.91 13.73
CA ILE A 336 18.78 6.58 14.32
C ILE A 336 17.63 6.44 13.33
N ALA A 337 16.66 5.61 13.70
CA ALA A 337 15.47 5.36 12.92
C ALA A 337 14.32 6.28 13.40
N MET A 338 13.85 7.15 12.52
CA MET A 338 12.84 8.15 12.82
C MET A 338 11.56 7.91 12.02
N ASP A 339 10.41 8.10 12.64
CA ASP A 339 9.09 8.07 11.98
C ASP A 339 8.10 8.91 12.79
N THR A 340 7.01 9.35 12.15
CA THR A 340 5.89 10.05 12.80
C THR A 340 4.91 9.10 13.49
N GLU A 341 4.96 7.81 13.18
CA GLU A 341 4.06 6.77 13.65
C GLU A 341 4.72 5.87 14.68
N SER A 342 4.37 6.05 15.96
CA SER A 342 4.98 5.31 17.08
C SER A 342 4.86 3.78 16.94
N TRP A 343 3.72 3.29 16.44
CA TRP A 343 3.48 1.85 16.26
C TRP A 343 4.44 1.20 15.24
N LYS A 344 4.87 1.93 14.21
CA LYS A 344 5.86 1.47 13.24
C LYS A 344 7.23 1.30 13.91
N LEU A 345 7.61 2.25 14.76
CA LEU A 345 8.86 2.18 15.52
C LEU A 345 8.86 1.02 16.53
N GLU A 346 7.73 0.72 17.15
CA GLU A 346 7.60 -0.44 18.03
C GLU A 346 7.72 -1.76 17.25
N ASP A 347 7.18 -1.82 16.05
CA ASP A 347 7.36 -2.97 15.14
C ASP A 347 8.82 -3.12 14.69
N LEU A 348 9.49 -1.99 14.39
CA LEU A 348 10.91 -1.97 14.08
C LEU A 348 11.73 -2.55 15.23
N LYS A 349 11.46 -2.18 16.49
CA LYS A 349 12.17 -2.73 17.67
C LYS A 349 12.06 -4.25 17.76
N LYS A 350 10.85 -4.79 17.55
CA LYS A 350 10.62 -6.25 17.56
C LYS A 350 11.43 -6.95 16.46
N ARG A 351 11.41 -6.38 15.26
CA ARG A 351 12.15 -6.90 14.10
C ARG A 351 13.65 -6.78 14.31
N ALA A 352 14.15 -5.68 14.85
CA ALA A 352 15.55 -5.46 15.16
C ALA A 352 16.06 -6.51 16.15
N LYS A 353 15.31 -6.79 17.23
CA LYS A 353 15.61 -7.85 18.19
C LYS A 353 15.69 -9.23 17.51
N ARG A 354 14.70 -9.56 16.67
CA ARG A 354 14.70 -10.83 15.90
C ARG A 354 15.91 -10.94 14.98
N ALA A 355 16.24 -9.85 14.27
CA ALA A 355 17.35 -9.79 13.32
C ALA A 355 18.73 -9.75 13.98
N GLY A 356 18.82 -9.49 15.29
CA GLY A 356 20.10 -9.29 15.99
C GLY A 356 20.76 -7.95 15.68
N ALA A 357 19.98 -6.94 15.28
CA ALA A 357 20.43 -5.59 14.95
C ALA A 357 20.30 -4.68 16.20
N PHE A 358 21.35 -4.58 17.00
CA PHE A 358 21.31 -3.87 18.29
C PHE A 358 21.84 -2.43 18.23
N ASN A 359 22.32 -1.98 17.09
CA ASN A 359 22.85 -0.63 16.88
C ASN A 359 21.80 0.36 16.35
N ILE A 360 20.50 0.10 16.59
CA ILE A 360 19.38 0.92 16.15
C ILE A 360 18.73 1.62 17.34
N GLU A 361 18.67 2.95 17.27
CA GLU A 361 17.90 3.81 18.17
C GLU A 361 16.65 4.31 17.45
N THR A 362 15.47 4.21 18.06
CA THR A 362 14.22 4.73 17.48
C THR A 362 13.87 6.11 18.04
N ARG A 363 13.42 7.03 17.20
CA ARG A 363 12.97 8.37 17.61
C ARG A 363 11.67 8.75 16.93
N LEU A 364 10.66 9.03 17.73
CA LEU A 364 9.38 9.55 17.24
C LEU A 364 9.57 11.01 16.81
N ILE A 365 9.08 11.35 15.62
CA ILE A 365 8.99 12.73 15.14
C ILE A 365 7.63 13.30 15.58
N ASP A 366 7.54 13.76 16.81
CA ASP A 366 6.36 14.40 17.37
C ASP A 366 6.32 15.91 17.08
N SER A 367 7.47 16.50 16.76
CA SER A 367 7.61 17.91 16.47
C SER A 367 8.85 18.21 15.60
N THR A 368 8.86 19.38 14.98
CA THR A 368 10.00 19.86 14.19
C THR A 368 11.28 20.03 15.02
N LYS A 369 11.16 20.17 16.36
CA LYS A 369 12.30 20.30 17.25
C LYS A 369 13.17 19.06 17.29
N VAL A 370 12.57 17.86 17.11
CA VAL A 370 13.31 16.60 17.10
C VAL A 370 14.31 16.59 15.93
N VAL A 371 13.86 16.96 14.72
CA VAL A 371 14.70 17.04 13.52
C VAL A 371 15.77 18.13 13.67
N LYS A 372 15.41 19.32 14.15
CA LYS A 372 16.36 20.44 14.32
C LYS A 372 17.50 20.09 15.28
N ARG A 373 17.25 19.33 16.35
CA ARG A 373 18.30 18.89 17.31
C ARG A 373 19.29 17.90 16.70
N MET A 374 18.97 17.32 15.55
CA MET A 374 19.82 16.36 14.85
C MET A 374 20.71 17.05 13.79
N ALA A 375 20.58 18.36 13.57
CA ALA A 375 21.31 19.09 12.54
C ALA A 375 22.83 18.86 12.64
N GLY A 376 23.48 18.55 11.52
CA GLY A 376 24.92 18.37 11.41
C GLY A 376 25.49 17.15 12.16
N THR A 377 24.67 16.14 12.48
CA THR A 377 25.12 15.01 13.33
C THR A 377 25.35 13.69 12.58
N ALA A 378 24.84 13.54 11.37
CA ALA A 378 24.88 12.28 10.64
C ALA A 378 25.96 12.23 9.56
N ASP A 379 26.67 11.10 9.45
CA ASP A 379 27.53 10.80 8.31
C ASP A 379 26.70 10.58 7.05
N THR A 380 25.55 9.90 7.21
CA THR A 380 24.64 9.59 6.12
C THR A 380 23.19 9.76 6.58
N VAL A 381 22.37 10.40 5.78
CA VAL A 381 20.93 10.56 5.98
C VAL A 381 20.19 9.84 4.85
N LEU A 382 19.34 8.89 5.20
CA LEU A 382 18.38 8.28 4.28
C LEU A 382 17.02 8.95 4.46
N ILE A 383 16.48 9.47 3.36
CA ILE A 383 15.13 10.04 3.26
C ILE A 383 14.32 9.15 2.28
N ASP A 384 13.80 8.03 2.80
CA ASP A 384 12.86 7.18 2.05
C ASP A 384 11.46 7.79 2.17
N ALA A 385 11.21 8.83 1.36
CA ALA A 385 10.09 9.74 1.54
C ALA A 385 8.72 9.07 1.33
N PRO A 386 7.69 9.49 2.09
CA PRO A 386 6.33 9.10 1.79
C PRO A 386 5.96 9.55 0.38
N CYS A 387 5.41 8.64 -0.43
CA CYS A 387 5.14 8.87 -1.84
C CYS A 387 3.84 8.19 -2.28
N SER A 388 3.45 8.40 -3.54
CA SER A 388 2.26 7.78 -4.12
C SER A 388 2.30 6.25 -4.16
N GLY A 389 3.48 5.64 -4.05
CA GLY A 389 3.65 4.20 -4.13
C GLY A 389 3.37 3.61 -5.51
N THR A 390 3.43 4.41 -6.58
CA THR A 390 3.10 3.95 -7.94
C THR A 390 3.99 2.80 -8.42
N GLY A 391 5.23 2.69 -7.92
CA GLY A 391 6.13 1.56 -8.21
C GLY A 391 5.80 0.27 -7.45
N VAL A 392 4.95 0.31 -6.42
CA VAL A 392 4.59 -0.86 -5.60
C VAL A 392 3.12 -1.29 -5.76
N ILE A 393 2.39 -0.69 -6.70
CA ILE A 393 0.97 -1.01 -7.00
C ILE A 393 0.74 -2.52 -7.22
N ARG A 394 1.70 -3.23 -7.81
CA ARG A 394 1.61 -4.69 -7.98
C ARG A 394 1.44 -5.43 -6.65
N ARG A 395 2.06 -4.92 -5.60
CA ARG A 395 2.05 -5.50 -4.24
C ARG A 395 0.90 -4.98 -3.40
N MET A 396 0.54 -3.71 -3.57
CA MET A 396 -0.51 -2.99 -2.86
C MET A 396 -1.56 -2.49 -3.86
N PRO A 397 -2.32 -3.41 -4.49
CA PRO A 397 -3.19 -3.06 -5.62
C PRO A 397 -4.39 -2.19 -5.22
N ASP A 398 -4.70 -2.12 -3.92
CA ASP A 398 -5.73 -1.25 -3.35
C ASP A 398 -5.32 0.23 -3.35
N SER A 399 -4.02 0.53 -3.29
CA SER A 399 -3.52 1.91 -3.15
C SER A 399 -3.99 2.83 -4.26
N LYS A 400 -3.98 2.36 -5.51
CA LYS A 400 -4.42 3.14 -6.68
C LYS A 400 -5.92 3.45 -6.72
N TRP A 401 -6.72 2.84 -5.84
CA TRP A 401 -8.17 3.05 -5.76
C TRP A 401 -8.59 3.91 -4.57
N ARG A 402 -7.73 4.02 -3.54
CA ARG A 402 -8.00 4.81 -2.34
C ARG A 402 -7.61 6.27 -2.51
N ASP A 403 -6.48 6.51 -3.17
CA ASP A 403 -5.84 7.80 -3.27
C ASP A 403 -6.01 8.33 -4.70
N GLY A 404 -6.22 9.61 -4.84
CA GLY A 404 -6.44 10.25 -6.12
C GLY A 404 -5.40 11.31 -6.42
N ARG A 405 -5.63 12.07 -7.50
CA ARG A 405 -4.74 13.10 -8.02
C ARG A 405 -4.42 14.23 -7.01
N GLU A 406 -5.38 14.57 -6.14
CA GLU A 406 -5.17 15.63 -5.14
C GLU A 406 -4.19 15.18 -4.05
N HIS A 407 -4.32 13.94 -3.58
CA HIS A 407 -3.36 13.37 -2.65
C HIS A 407 -1.94 13.30 -3.22
N TYR A 408 -1.81 12.99 -4.52
CA TYR A 408 -0.53 13.00 -5.22
C TYR A 408 0.17 14.37 -5.16
N LYS A 409 -0.57 15.47 -5.39
CA LYS A 409 -0.02 16.83 -5.30
C LYS A 409 0.40 17.21 -3.87
N GLU A 410 -0.40 16.79 -2.88
CA GLU A 410 -0.06 16.99 -1.47
C GLU A 410 1.24 16.28 -1.09
N LEU A 411 1.45 15.06 -1.61
CA LEU A 411 2.68 14.29 -1.39
C LEU A 411 3.91 14.97 -1.96
N ILE A 412 3.86 15.50 -3.17
CA ILE A 412 5.00 16.24 -3.77
C ILE A 412 5.39 17.43 -2.88
N THR A 413 4.41 18.20 -2.40
CA THR A 413 4.67 19.32 -1.50
C THR A 413 5.29 18.87 -0.18
N LEU A 414 4.80 17.77 0.38
CA LEU A 414 5.34 17.18 1.60
C LEU A 414 6.77 16.67 1.41
N GLN A 415 7.07 16.04 0.28
CA GLN A 415 8.40 15.53 -0.07
C GLN A 415 9.45 16.66 -0.15
N GLN A 416 9.10 17.79 -0.78
CA GLN A 416 9.96 18.96 -0.84
C GLN A 416 10.27 19.54 0.55
N ASP A 417 9.25 19.61 1.42
CA ASP A 417 9.40 20.08 2.79
C ASP A 417 10.26 19.11 3.64
N ILE A 418 10.04 17.78 3.49
CA ILE A 418 10.84 16.74 4.14
C ILE A 418 12.30 16.83 3.68
N LEU A 419 12.55 16.87 2.37
CA LEU A 419 13.89 16.95 1.83
C LEU A 419 14.64 18.20 2.35
N THR A 420 13.99 19.37 2.30
CA THR A 420 14.56 20.63 2.78
C THR A 420 14.93 20.59 4.26
N ARG A 421 14.07 20.01 5.11
CA ARG A 421 14.30 19.98 6.56
C ARG A 421 15.26 18.90 7.00
N TYR A 422 15.15 17.70 6.41
CA TYR A 422 15.86 16.53 6.90
C TYR A 422 17.27 16.42 6.32
N SER A 423 17.56 17.05 5.17
CA SER A 423 18.92 17.17 4.63
C SER A 423 19.88 17.85 5.61
N ASN A 424 19.39 18.79 6.43
CA ASN A 424 20.20 19.49 7.44
C ASN A 424 20.71 18.57 8.58
N ILE A 425 20.25 17.33 8.67
CA ILE A 425 20.73 16.34 9.64
C ILE A 425 22.16 15.87 9.27
N ALA A 426 22.48 15.90 7.97
CA ALA A 426 23.82 15.52 7.51
C ALA A 426 24.87 16.53 8.00
N LYS A 427 26.02 16.04 8.44
CA LYS A 427 27.18 16.87 8.74
C LYS A 427 27.82 17.41 7.45
N VAL A 428 28.66 18.42 7.56
CA VAL A 428 29.48 18.90 6.42
C VAL A 428 30.34 17.76 5.90
N GLY A 429 30.26 17.48 4.59
CA GLY A 429 30.92 16.34 3.95
C GLY A 429 30.18 15.00 4.12
N GLY A 430 29.02 14.97 4.77
CA GLY A 430 28.14 13.81 4.83
C GLY A 430 27.27 13.66 3.59
N PHE A 431 26.52 12.57 3.52
CA PHE A 431 25.67 12.23 2.38
C PHE A 431 24.18 12.31 2.74
N VAL A 432 23.39 12.75 1.79
CA VAL A 432 21.92 12.69 1.83
C VAL A 432 21.46 11.84 0.67
N ILE A 433 20.76 10.75 0.97
CA ILE A 433 20.15 9.87 -0.02
C ILE A 433 18.64 10.06 0.05
N TYR A 434 18.07 10.57 -1.05
CA TYR A 434 16.62 10.66 -1.23
C TYR A 434 16.14 9.52 -2.08
N SER A 435 15.03 8.90 -1.67
CA SER A 435 14.40 7.80 -2.41
C SER A 435 12.89 7.81 -2.23
N THR A 436 12.21 7.25 -3.22
CA THR A 436 10.78 6.96 -3.18
C THR A 436 10.50 5.56 -3.72
N CYS A 437 9.32 5.03 -3.48
CA CYS A 437 8.81 3.85 -4.19
C CYS A 437 7.87 4.25 -5.35
N SER A 438 8.00 5.47 -5.86
CA SER A 438 7.27 5.97 -7.03
C SER A 438 8.07 5.80 -8.31
N ILE A 439 7.37 5.56 -9.42
CA ILE A 439 7.94 5.60 -10.77
C ILE A 439 7.71 6.96 -11.46
N MET A 440 7.04 7.89 -10.79
CA MET A 440 6.70 9.19 -11.35
C MET A 440 7.86 10.17 -11.18
N PRO A 441 8.37 10.79 -12.27
CA PRO A 441 9.47 11.74 -12.22
C PRO A 441 9.26 12.92 -11.28
N SER A 442 8.04 13.41 -11.12
CA SER A 442 7.75 14.55 -10.24
C SER A 442 7.90 14.24 -8.74
N GLU A 443 8.05 12.98 -8.35
CA GLU A 443 8.34 12.56 -6.97
C GLU A 443 9.83 12.21 -6.74
N ASN A 444 10.68 12.32 -7.83
CA ASN A 444 12.08 11.88 -7.80
C ASN A 444 13.05 12.94 -8.30
#